data_9906cdfa3ecff871b1c96ba8663d3612
#
_entry.id   9906cdfa3ecff871b1c96ba8663d3612
#
_cell.length_a   1.000
_cell.length_b   1.000
_cell.length_c   1.000
_cell.angle_alpha   90.00
_cell.angle_beta   90.00
_cell.angle_gamma   90.00
#
_symmetry.space_group_name_H-M   'P 1'
#
loop_
_entity.id
_entity.type
_entity.pdbx_description
1 polymer ?
#
loop_
_entity_poly.entity_id
_entity_poly.type
_entity_poly.pdbx_seq_one_letter_code
_entity_poly.pdbx_strand_id
1 'polypeptide(L)'
;MILLVGATGTIGSRVAALLSGRDDVRCLVRGDAAADQVAARGHAAVRGDLTLPETLGPAFDGCEAVLLVTPYRPNQLELERNGVDAAEAAGVRHLVLLSGMDAAPGLDVAMTRAHRLVEMQLGERGIPHTVLRPDWFSSNAAAQVDLIRGGLLTYPYGDAVTAPVDPRDVAEVAVAALTAERAWGTVVELTGPEPLTLAQSAERIGAVTGKPVTFLAASPADWRGGLVAAGIEGWNADALLELLEGYSRRTGDPVRSGVPDVLGRPARSFDQWVADELAPLLHETVSSRRSS
;
A
#
# COMPACT_ATOMS: atom_id res chain seq x y z
N MET A 1 16.02 -8.23 -15.39
CA MET A 1 14.58 -8.59 -15.25
C MET A 1 14.04 -8.10 -13.92
N ILE A 2 12.89 -7.44 -13.92
CA ILE A 2 12.16 -6.98 -12.72
C ILE A 2 10.95 -7.89 -12.52
N LEU A 3 10.74 -8.40 -11.29
CA LEU A 3 9.54 -9.13 -10.92
C LEU A 3 8.65 -8.26 -10.03
N LEU A 4 7.36 -8.16 -10.38
CA LEU A 4 6.35 -7.50 -9.57
C LEU A 4 5.49 -8.55 -8.87
N VAL A 5 5.63 -8.69 -7.56
CA VAL A 5 4.72 -9.46 -6.70
C VAL A 5 3.67 -8.50 -6.16
N GLY A 6 2.39 -8.85 -6.33
CA GLY A 6 1.26 -7.98 -5.98
C GLY A 6 0.89 -6.95 -7.06
N ALA A 7 1.21 -7.23 -8.34
CA ALA A 7 1.00 -6.33 -9.48
C ALA A 7 -0.46 -5.89 -9.73
N THR A 8 -1.45 -6.57 -9.15
CA THR A 8 -2.87 -6.24 -9.28
C THR A 8 -3.42 -5.39 -8.12
N GLY A 9 -2.62 -5.19 -7.06
CA GLY A 9 -3.01 -4.38 -5.89
C GLY A 9 -2.81 -2.87 -6.10
N THR A 10 -3.16 -2.09 -5.09
CA THR A 10 -3.14 -0.61 -5.13
C THR A 10 -1.79 -0.03 -5.56
N ILE A 11 -0.69 -0.48 -4.99
CA ILE A 11 0.65 0.00 -5.33
C ILE A 11 1.21 -0.74 -6.54
N GLY A 12 1.14 -2.07 -6.53
CA GLY A 12 1.72 -2.88 -7.62
C GLY A 12 1.14 -2.56 -8.99
N SER A 13 -0.16 -2.24 -9.09
CA SER A 13 -0.78 -1.86 -10.36
C SER A 13 -0.30 -0.51 -10.90
N ARG A 14 0.00 0.44 -10.00
CA ARG A 14 0.59 1.73 -10.37
C ARG A 14 2.05 1.58 -10.78
N VAL A 15 2.80 0.74 -10.07
CA VAL A 15 4.19 0.40 -10.46
C VAL A 15 4.21 -0.26 -11.83
N ALA A 16 3.33 -1.24 -12.07
CA ALA A 16 3.20 -1.87 -13.38
C ALA A 16 2.87 -0.83 -14.48
N ALA A 17 1.94 0.09 -14.22
CA ALA A 17 1.61 1.16 -15.18
C ALA A 17 2.81 2.07 -15.48
N LEU A 18 3.60 2.45 -14.47
CA LEU A 18 4.80 3.27 -14.65
C LEU A 18 5.93 2.55 -15.41
N LEU A 19 5.98 1.22 -15.34
CA LEU A 19 6.95 0.39 -16.05
C LEU A 19 6.42 -0.14 -17.39
N SER A 20 5.26 0.34 -17.85
CA SER A 20 4.67 -0.08 -19.13
C SER A 20 5.63 0.21 -20.29
N GLY A 21 5.68 -0.70 -21.27
CA GLY A 21 6.57 -0.61 -22.42
C GLY A 21 8.00 -1.11 -22.17
N ARG A 22 8.31 -1.64 -20.99
CA ARG A 22 9.57 -2.32 -20.70
C ARG A 22 9.42 -3.82 -20.90
N ASP A 23 10.31 -4.40 -21.70
CA ASP A 23 10.31 -5.85 -21.98
C ASP A 23 10.96 -6.68 -20.86
N ASP A 24 11.62 -6.00 -19.89
CA ASP A 24 12.31 -6.62 -18.76
C ASP A 24 11.47 -6.65 -17.46
N VAL A 25 10.13 -6.58 -17.57
CA VAL A 25 9.20 -6.63 -16.44
C VAL A 25 8.24 -7.80 -16.57
N ARG A 26 8.11 -8.58 -15.51
CA ARG A 26 7.08 -9.61 -15.39
C ARG A 26 6.33 -9.52 -14.06
N CYS A 27 5.10 -10.02 -14.04
CA CYS A 27 4.21 -9.96 -12.89
C CYS A 27 3.90 -11.38 -12.37
N LEU A 28 4.10 -11.61 -11.07
CA LEU A 28 3.66 -12.84 -10.42
C LEU A 28 2.14 -12.85 -10.32
N VAL A 29 1.50 -13.89 -10.85
CA VAL A 29 0.04 -14.03 -10.84
C VAL A 29 -0.37 -15.44 -10.42
N ARG A 30 -1.50 -15.56 -9.70
CA ARG A 30 -2.02 -16.85 -9.24
C ARG A 30 -3.01 -17.51 -10.20
N GLY A 31 -3.73 -16.72 -10.99
CA GLY A 31 -4.84 -17.20 -11.81
C GLY A 31 -4.95 -16.49 -13.15
N ASP A 32 -5.83 -16.98 -14.05
CA ASP A 32 -6.00 -16.48 -15.41
C ASP A 32 -6.50 -15.03 -15.42
N ALA A 33 -7.47 -14.69 -14.60
CA ALA A 33 -7.99 -13.32 -14.53
C ALA A 33 -6.90 -12.30 -14.19
N ALA A 34 -5.97 -12.61 -13.27
CA ALA A 34 -4.84 -11.75 -12.96
C ALA A 34 -3.83 -11.72 -14.10
N ALA A 35 -3.62 -12.84 -14.81
CA ALA A 35 -2.75 -12.90 -15.98
C ALA A 35 -3.29 -12.02 -17.12
N ASP A 36 -4.59 -12.11 -17.40
CA ASP A 36 -5.25 -11.27 -18.41
C ASP A 36 -5.15 -9.77 -18.04
N GLN A 37 -5.31 -9.47 -16.76
CA GLN A 37 -5.23 -8.09 -16.25
C GLN A 37 -3.84 -7.46 -16.42
N VAL A 38 -2.76 -8.22 -16.17
CA VAL A 38 -1.39 -7.72 -16.36
C VAL A 38 -1.00 -7.73 -17.84
N ALA A 39 -1.46 -8.70 -18.63
CA ALA A 39 -1.25 -8.75 -20.07
C ALA A 39 -1.91 -7.57 -20.79
N ALA A 40 -3.12 -7.17 -20.38
CA ALA A 40 -3.82 -5.98 -20.90
C ALA A 40 -3.04 -4.68 -20.66
N ARG A 41 -2.09 -4.67 -19.70
CA ARG A 41 -1.17 -3.55 -19.41
C ARG A 41 0.19 -3.69 -20.12
N GLY A 42 0.36 -4.70 -20.95
CA GLY A 42 1.59 -4.95 -21.71
C GLY A 42 2.69 -5.67 -20.95
N HIS A 43 2.38 -6.35 -19.84
CA HIS A 43 3.37 -7.07 -19.05
C HIS A 43 3.26 -8.58 -19.20
N ALA A 44 4.40 -9.28 -19.15
CA ALA A 44 4.44 -10.72 -19.07
C ALA A 44 3.92 -11.23 -17.72
N ALA A 45 3.03 -12.21 -17.76
CA ALA A 45 2.56 -12.91 -16.56
C ALA A 45 3.42 -14.15 -16.32
N VAL A 46 3.80 -14.41 -15.07
CA VAL A 46 4.42 -15.65 -14.63
C VAL A 46 3.60 -16.25 -13.49
N ARG A 47 3.36 -17.57 -13.54
CA ARG A 47 2.57 -18.27 -12.54
C ARG A 47 3.38 -18.56 -11.28
N GLY A 48 2.74 -18.34 -10.13
CA GLY A 48 3.26 -18.70 -8.82
C GLY A 48 2.35 -18.16 -7.72
N ASP A 49 2.45 -18.77 -6.54
CA ASP A 49 1.69 -18.41 -5.36
C ASP A 49 2.61 -18.36 -4.14
N LEU A 50 2.62 -17.26 -3.42
CA LEU A 50 3.41 -17.14 -2.19
C LEU A 50 3.00 -18.13 -1.09
N THR A 51 1.81 -18.74 -1.16
CA THR A 51 1.40 -19.83 -0.26
C THR A 51 1.96 -21.20 -0.67
N LEU A 52 2.56 -21.31 -1.85
CA LEU A 52 3.11 -22.52 -2.44
C LEU A 52 4.56 -22.27 -2.89
N PRO A 53 5.53 -22.28 -1.95
CA PRO A 53 6.93 -21.89 -2.21
C PRO A 53 7.57 -22.63 -3.40
N GLU A 54 7.18 -23.88 -3.63
CA GLU A 54 7.66 -24.70 -4.75
C GLU A 54 7.30 -24.12 -6.13
N THR A 55 6.32 -23.21 -6.20
CA THR A 55 5.92 -22.56 -7.45
C THR A 55 6.72 -21.30 -7.76
N LEU A 56 7.53 -20.79 -6.82
CA LEU A 56 8.17 -19.49 -6.92
C LEU A 56 9.48 -19.54 -7.73
N GLY A 57 10.21 -20.66 -7.71
CA GLY A 57 11.50 -20.77 -8.38
C GLY A 57 11.47 -20.23 -9.83
N PRO A 58 10.61 -20.74 -10.72
CA PRO A 58 10.52 -20.26 -12.10
C PRO A 58 10.15 -18.77 -12.24
N ALA A 59 9.42 -18.24 -11.26
CA ALA A 59 9.01 -16.84 -11.28
C ALA A 59 10.15 -15.89 -10.90
N PHE A 60 11.05 -16.30 -10.02
CA PHE A 60 12.18 -15.50 -9.54
C PHE A 60 13.46 -15.71 -10.36
N ASP A 61 13.54 -16.78 -11.15
CA ASP A 61 14.73 -17.09 -11.95
C ASP A 61 15.09 -15.96 -12.91
N GLY A 62 16.38 -15.57 -12.91
CA GLY A 62 16.90 -14.47 -13.72
C GLY A 62 16.40 -13.07 -13.35
N CYS A 63 15.73 -12.90 -12.21
CA CYS A 63 15.34 -11.57 -11.73
C CYS A 63 16.52 -10.86 -11.06
N GLU A 64 16.72 -9.61 -11.42
CA GLU A 64 17.69 -8.72 -10.77
C GLU A 64 17.08 -7.90 -9.66
N ALA A 65 15.83 -7.48 -9.85
CA ALA A 65 15.06 -6.71 -8.88
C ALA A 65 13.66 -7.30 -8.67
N VAL A 66 13.16 -7.24 -7.46
CA VAL A 66 11.84 -7.74 -7.08
C VAL A 66 11.11 -6.70 -6.25
N LEU A 67 9.89 -6.36 -6.63
CA LEU A 67 8.94 -5.69 -5.74
C LEU A 67 8.15 -6.76 -5.00
N LEU A 68 8.19 -6.74 -3.67
CA LEU A 68 7.41 -7.62 -2.82
C LEU A 68 6.31 -6.82 -2.11
N VAL A 69 5.07 -7.00 -2.54
CA VAL A 69 3.87 -6.44 -1.94
C VAL A 69 2.93 -7.57 -1.57
N THR A 70 2.60 -7.70 -0.31
CA THR A 70 1.68 -8.72 0.20
C THR A 70 0.39 -8.10 0.72
N PRO A 71 -0.73 -8.80 0.67
CA PRO A 71 -1.96 -8.35 1.30
C PRO A 71 -1.87 -8.54 2.82
N TYR A 72 -2.56 -7.68 3.57
CA TYR A 72 -2.79 -7.90 4.99
C TYR A 72 -3.68 -9.14 5.19
N ARG A 73 -3.08 -10.19 5.77
CA ARG A 73 -3.73 -11.48 6.06
C ARG A 73 -3.12 -12.14 7.29
N PRO A 74 -3.81 -13.07 7.95
CA PRO A 74 -3.26 -13.79 9.10
C PRO A 74 -1.93 -14.48 8.83
N ASN A 75 -1.70 -14.94 7.60
CA ASN A 75 -0.46 -15.59 7.16
C ASN A 75 0.51 -14.64 6.43
N GLN A 76 0.39 -13.33 6.59
CA GLN A 76 1.25 -12.35 5.90
C GLN A 76 2.74 -12.61 6.12
N LEU A 77 3.15 -12.91 7.36
CA LEU A 77 4.54 -13.23 7.68
C LEU A 77 5.07 -14.41 6.87
N GLU A 78 4.26 -15.43 6.69
CA GLU A 78 4.61 -16.59 5.86
C GLU A 78 4.76 -16.19 4.38
N LEU A 79 3.81 -15.43 3.84
CA LEU A 79 3.85 -14.96 2.46
C LEU A 79 5.11 -14.12 2.17
N GLU A 80 5.43 -13.19 3.07
CA GLU A 80 6.63 -12.34 2.92
C GLU A 80 7.91 -13.16 3.02
N ARG A 81 7.99 -14.09 3.97
CA ARG A 81 9.14 -15.00 4.09
C ARG A 81 9.35 -15.84 2.85
N ASN A 82 8.30 -16.44 2.32
CA ASN A 82 8.38 -17.24 1.09
C ASN A 82 8.89 -16.40 -0.09
N GLY A 83 8.45 -15.14 -0.19
CA GLY A 83 8.95 -14.21 -1.20
C GLY A 83 10.43 -13.84 -1.00
N VAL A 84 10.85 -13.60 0.25
CA VAL A 84 12.24 -13.31 0.60
C VAL A 84 13.14 -14.53 0.33
N ASP A 85 12.72 -15.74 0.73
CA ASP A 85 13.45 -16.98 0.51
C ASP A 85 13.64 -17.27 -1.00
N ALA A 86 12.58 -17.05 -1.79
CA ALA A 86 12.66 -17.19 -3.24
C ALA A 86 13.61 -16.16 -3.89
N ALA A 87 13.60 -14.91 -3.41
CA ALA A 87 14.49 -13.87 -3.88
C ALA A 87 15.95 -14.19 -3.57
N GLU A 88 16.24 -14.66 -2.35
CA GLU A 88 17.59 -15.08 -1.94
C GLU A 88 18.08 -16.29 -2.76
N ALA A 89 17.24 -17.33 -2.89
CA ALA A 89 17.58 -18.52 -3.66
C ALA A 89 17.86 -18.22 -5.13
N ALA A 90 17.19 -17.21 -5.71
CA ALA A 90 17.40 -16.74 -7.07
C ALA A 90 18.58 -15.76 -7.22
N GLY A 91 19.23 -15.36 -6.12
CA GLY A 91 20.32 -14.40 -6.14
C GLY A 91 19.89 -12.99 -6.56
N VAL A 92 18.67 -12.57 -6.21
CA VAL A 92 18.14 -11.24 -6.52
C VAL A 92 19.06 -10.18 -5.94
N ARG A 93 19.45 -9.22 -6.78
CA ARG A 93 20.38 -8.15 -6.38
C ARG A 93 19.70 -6.97 -5.67
N HIS A 94 18.37 -6.84 -5.78
CA HIS A 94 17.62 -5.79 -5.12
C HIS A 94 16.18 -6.22 -4.81
N LEU A 95 15.88 -6.45 -3.55
CA LEU A 95 14.52 -6.67 -3.07
C LEU A 95 13.94 -5.34 -2.54
N VAL A 96 12.86 -4.88 -3.14
CA VAL A 96 12.07 -3.73 -2.66
C VAL A 96 10.87 -4.27 -1.91
N LEU A 97 10.86 -4.13 -0.58
CA LEU A 97 9.76 -4.55 0.28
C LEU A 97 8.81 -3.37 0.54
N LEU A 98 7.53 -3.54 0.25
CA LEU A 98 6.50 -2.61 0.74
C LEU A 98 6.09 -3.03 2.15
N SER A 99 6.51 -2.24 3.13
CA SER A 99 6.18 -2.33 4.55
C SER A 99 5.17 -1.23 4.93
N GLY A 100 5.21 -0.73 6.15
CA GLY A 100 4.39 0.38 6.64
C GLY A 100 5.09 1.17 7.74
N MET A 101 4.72 2.44 7.92
CA MET A 101 5.23 3.31 9.00
C MET A 101 4.95 2.74 10.39
N ASP A 102 3.94 1.94 10.48
CA ASP A 102 3.51 1.20 11.65
C ASP A 102 4.51 0.08 12.06
N ALA A 103 5.38 -0.37 11.15
CA ALA A 103 6.49 -1.27 11.48
C ALA A 103 7.61 -0.56 12.31
N ALA A 104 7.59 0.77 12.41
CA ALA A 104 8.51 1.52 13.25
C ALA A 104 8.34 1.16 14.74
N PRO A 105 9.40 1.25 15.56
CA PRO A 105 9.30 1.01 16.99
C PRO A 105 8.25 1.91 17.67
N GLY A 106 7.42 1.32 18.52
CA GLY A 106 6.39 2.06 19.28
C GLY A 106 4.94 1.73 18.91
N LEU A 107 4.69 1.14 17.75
CA LEU A 107 3.41 0.55 17.39
C LEU A 107 3.55 -0.98 17.42
N ASP A 108 2.87 -1.65 18.34
CA ASP A 108 2.85 -3.12 18.43
C ASP A 108 1.44 -3.63 18.09
N VAL A 109 1.08 -3.51 16.80
CA VAL A 109 -0.18 -4.01 16.28
C VAL A 109 0.06 -5.24 15.39
N ALA A 110 -0.93 -6.11 15.27
CA ALA A 110 -0.78 -7.40 14.58
C ALA A 110 -0.29 -7.25 13.13
N MET A 111 -0.78 -6.24 12.40
CA MET A 111 -0.41 -5.96 11.01
C MET A 111 1.07 -5.60 10.86
N THR A 112 1.62 -4.88 11.81
CA THR A 112 2.99 -4.33 11.73
C THR A 112 4.04 -5.33 12.14
N ARG A 113 3.65 -6.27 12.99
CA ARG A 113 4.56 -7.29 13.54
C ARG A 113 5.14 -8.16 12.43
N ALA A 114 4.33 -8.52 11.42
CA ALA A 114 4.80 -9.29 10.28
C ALA A 114 5.89 -8.53 9.51
N HIS A 115 5.61 -7.30 9.10
CA HIS A 115 6.57 -6.45 8.40
C HIS A 115 7.87 -6.27 9.18
N ARG A 116 7.79 -5.92 10.47
CA ARG A 116 8.97 -5.73 11.32
C ARG A 116 9.85 -6.98 11.37
N LEU A 117 9.25 -8.16 11.49
CA LEU A 117 10.01 -9.41 11.52
C LEU A 117 10.72 -9.68 10.18
N VAL A 118 10.09 -9.36 9.05
CA VAL A 118 10.70 -9.52 7.73
C VAL A 118 11.81 -8.49 7.51
N GLU A 119 11.62 -7.24 7.90
CA GLU A 119 12.66 -6.22 7.83
C GLU A 119 13.91 -6.62 8.63
N MET A 120 13.73 -7.14 9.85
CA MET A 120 14.84 -7.65 10.67
C MET A 120 15.56 -8.79 9.96
N GLN A 121 14.83 -9.75 9.37
CA GLN A 121 15.41 -10.87 8.64
C GLN A 121 16.21 -10.43 7.41
N LEU A 122 15.74 -9.45 6.66
CA LEU A 122 16.47 -8.90 5.51
C LEU A 122 17.84 -8.35 5.94
N GLY A 123 17.89 -7.63 7.07
CA GLY A 123 19.13 -7.10 7.62
C GLY A 123 20.08 -8.22 8.13
N GLU A 124 19.55 -9.18 8.89
CA GLU A 124 20.33 -10.28 9.46
C GLU A 124 20.91 -11.22 8.39
N ARG A 125 20.18 -11.46 7.30
CA ARG A 125 20.59 -12.33 6.20
C ARG A 125 21.49 -11.62 5.17
N GLY A 126 21.63 -10.28 5.29
CA GLY A 126 22.46 -9.51 4.36
C GLY A 126 21.92 -9.47 2.93
N ILE A 127 20.61 -9.68 2.74
CA ILE A 127 19.96 -9.60 1.43
C ILE A 127 19.97 -8.14 0.95
N PRO A 128 20.45 -7.83 -0.27
CA PRO A 128 20.38 -6.46 -0.77
C PRO A 128 18.92 -6.00 -0.90
N HIS A 129 18.54 -4.96 -0.16
CA HIS A 129 17.14 -4.55 -0.06
C HIS A 129 16.96 -3.04 0.06
N THR A 130 15.74 -2.60 -0.20
CA THR A 130 15.18 -1.31 0.17
C THR A 130 13.80 -1.54 0.77
N VAL A 131 13.56 -0.98 1.95
CA VAL A 131 12.24 -1.07 2.60
C VAL A 131 11.51 0.25 2.40
N LEU A 132 10.29 0.19 1.88
CA LEU A 132 9.40 1.34 1.76
C LEU A 132 8.36 1.28 2.87
N ARG A 133 8.34 2.30 3.74
CA ARG A 133 7.36 2.43 4.83
C ARG A 133 6.41 3.60 4.56
N PRO A 134 5.33 3.39 3.80
CA PRO A 134 4.29 4.42 3.65
C PRO A 134 3.52 4.60 4.96
N ASP A 135 3.08 5.83 5.22
CA ASP A 135 2.07 6.13 6.24
C ASP A 135 0.66 5.80 5.68
N TRP A 136 -0.38 6.23 6.36
CA TRP A 136 -1.76 6.06 5.95
C TRP A 136 -1.98 6.49 4.49
N PHE A 137 -2.49 5.59 3.66
CA PHE A 137 -2.75 5.94 2.26
C PHE A 137 -3.93 6.90 2.14
N SER A 138 -3.77 7.97 1.37
CA SER A 138 -4.87 8.86 0.99
C SER A 138 -6.06 8.07 0.42
N SER A 139 -5.77 7.02 -0.35
CA SER A 139 -6.77 6.15 -0.98
C SER A 139 -7.65 5.34 -0.02
N ASN A 140 -7.30 5.30 1.28
CA ASN A 140 -8.17 4.64 2.27
C ASN A 140 -9.53 5.34 2.39
N ALA A 141 -9.62 6.65 2.12
CA ALA A 141 -10.88 7.36 2.07
C ALA A 141 -11.79 6.87 0.92
N ALA A 142 -11.24 6.39 -0.19
CA ALA A 142 -12.03 5.89 -1.31
C ALA A 142 -12.86 4.63 -0.96
N ALA A 143 -12.46 3.87 0.06
CA ALA A 143 -13.27 2.75 0.57
C ALA A 143 -14.63 3.21 1.12
N GLN A 144 -14.77 4.50 1.44
CA GLN A 144 -16.00 5.10 1.95
C GLN A 144 -16.67 6.03 0.92
N VAL A 145 -16.40 5.86 -0.36
CA VAL A 145 -16.89 6.77 -1.43
C VAL A 145 -18.40 6.97 -1.41
N ASP A 146 -19.19 5.94 -1.08
CA ASP A 146 -20.64 6.06 -1.01
C ASP A 146 -21.10 6.86 0.22
N LEU A 147 -20.44 6.75 1.36
CA LEU A 147 -20.66 7.60 2.52
C LEU A 147 -20.26 9.04 2.23
N ILE A 148 -19.09 9.25 1.62
CA ILE A 148 -18.59 10.58 1.23
C ILE A 148 -19.55 11.24 0.23
N ARG A 149 -20.12 10.47 -0.71
CA ARG A 149 -21.16 10.96 -1.64
C ARG A 149 -22.41 11.43 -0.89
N GLY A 150 -22.73 10.78 0.23
CA GLY A 150 -23.79 11.17 1.17
C GLY A 150 -23.37 12.28 2.15
N GLY A 151 -22.15 12.83 2.06
CA GLY A 151 -21.65 13.89 2.93
C GLY A 151 -21.09 13.41 4.26
N LEU A 152 -20.69 12.16 4.39
CA LEU A 152 -20.13 11.58 5.62
C LEU A 152 -18.79 10.90 5.39
N LEU A 153 -17.88 11.05 6.36
CA LEU A 153 -16.69 10.22 6.53
C LEU A 153 -16.67 9.70 7.96
N THR A 154 -16.42 8.42 8.17
CA THR A 154 -16.51 7.82 9.50
C THR A 154 -15.30 6.97 9.84
N TYR A 155 -14.73 7.22 11.03
CA TYR A 155 -13.69 6.41 11.66
C TYR A 155 -13.89 6.39 13.17
N PRO A 156 -13.31 5.42 13.90
CA PRO A 156 -13.48 5.34 15.36
C PRO A 156 -12.69 6.40 16.13
N TYR A 157 -11.56 6.86 15.58
CA TYR A 157 -10.61 7.76 16.24
C TYR A 157 -10.39 9.01 15.37
N GLY A 158 -11.25 10.01 15.54
CA GLY A 158 -11.23 11.22 14.72
C GLY A 158 -10.00 12.10 14.93
N ASP A 159 -9.37 12.00 16.08
CA ASP A 159 -8.14 12.72 16.49
C ASP A 159 -6.85 11.96 16.09
N ALA A 160 -6.96 10.74 15.56
CA ALA A 160 -5.80 10.02 15.04
C ALA A 160 -5.10 10.84 13.95
N VAL A 161 -3.81 11.14 14.17
CA VAL A 161 -2.99 11.93 13.27
C VAL A 161 -2.22 11.04 12.32
N THR A 162 -2.37 11.29 11.03
CA THR A 162 -1.63 10.65 9.95
C THR A 162 -0.94 11.70 9.09
N ALA A 163 0.00 11.31 8.25
CA ALA A 163 0.49 12.14 7.15
C ALA A 163 0.12 11.44 5.82
N PRO A 164 -1.14 11.61 5.34
CA PRO A 164 -1.69 10.76 4.28
C PRO A 164 -0.84 10.82 3.01
N VAL A 165 -0.27 9.67 2.63
CA VAL A 165 0.58 9.59 1.45
C VAL A 165 -0.22 9.20 0.21
N ASP A 166 0.04 9.86 -0.90
CA ASP A 166 -0.54 9.51 -2.19
C ASP A 166 0.07 8.20 -2.71
N PRO A 167 -0.76 7.18 -3.05
CA PRO A 167 -0.26 5.92 -3.62
C PRO A 167 0.58 6.11 -4.88
N ARG A 168 0.41 7.20 -5.63
CA ARG A 168 1.22 7.53 -6.82
C ARG A 168 2.66 7.85 -6.42
N ASP A 169 2.87 8.57 -5.33
CA ASP A 169 4.21 8.88 -4.83
C ASP A 169 4.93 7.61 -4.38
N VAL A 170 4.23 6.73 -3.67
CA VAL A 170 4.78 5.44 -3.25
C VAL A 170 5.18 4.57 -4.44
N ALA A 171 4.35 4.54 -5.49
CA ALA A 171 4.64 3.81 -6.71
C ALA A 171 5.86 4.39 -7.47
N GLU A 172 5.98 5.72 -7.56
CA GLU A 172 7.13 6.38 -8.18
C GLU A 172 8.42 6.10 -7.42
N VAL A 173 8.39 6.15 -6.08
CA VAL A 173 9.54 5.78 -5.24
C VAL A 173 9.90 4.30 -5.41
N ALA A 174 8.90 3.40 -5.48
CA ALA A 174 9.14 1.98 -5.73
C ALA A 174 9.81 1.75 -7.09
N VAL A 175 9.39 2.46 -8.14
CA VAL A 175 10.03 2.40 -9.47
C VAL A 175 11.47 2.92 -9.39
N ALA A 176 11.72 4.05 -8.72
CA ALA A 176 13.05 4.58 -8.54
C ALA A 176 13.97 3.57 -7.83
N ALA A 177 13.47 2.88 -6.79
CA ALA A 177 14.20 1.83 -6.13
C ALA A 177 14.48 0.64 -7.05
N LEU A 178 13.45 0.11 -7.74
CA LEU A 178 13.57 -1.06 -8.62
C LEU A 178 14.54 -0.84 -9.79
N THR A 179 14.68 0.38 -10.24
CA THR A 179 15.54 0.76 -11.38
C THR A 179 16.90 1.32 -10.97
N ALA A 180 17.17 1.41 -9.67
CA ALA A 180 18.46 1.84 -9.15
C ALA A 180 19.56 0.81 -9.50
N GLU A 181 20.79 1.30 -9.72
CA GLU A 181 21.95 0.44 -10.02
C GLU A 181 22.25 -0.57 -8.90
N ARG A 182 21.90 -0.23 -7.66
CA ARG A 182 22.06 -1.08 -6.46
C ARG A 182 20.97 -0.82 -5.45
N ALA A 183 20.71 -1.79 -4.57
CA ALA A 183 19.85 -1.63 -3.41
C ALA A 183 20.34 -0.49 -2.52
N TRP A 184 19.42 0.29 -1.97
CA TRP A 184 19.80 1.43 -1.10
C TRP A 184 20.25 0.98 0.29
N GLY A 185 19.88 -0.24 0.70
CA GLY A 185 20.26 -0.81 1.99
C GLY A 185 19.66 -0.07 3.18
N THR A 186 18.50 0.55 2.99
CA THR A 186 17.88 1.42 3.98
C THR A 186 16.36 1.33 3.97
N VAL A 187 15.75 1.89 5.00
CA VAL A 187 14.32 2.15 5.11
C VAL A 187 14.04 3.56 4.61
N VAL A 188 13.03 3.69 3.75
CA VAL A 188 12.53 4.96 3.25
C VAL A 188 11.11 5.16 3.77
N GLU A 189 10.94 6.12 4.66
CA GLU A 189 9.64 6.48 5.24
C GLU A 189 8.93 7.47 4.32
N LEU A 190 7.71 7.10 3.87
CA LEU A 190 6.97 7.81 2.83
C LEU A 190 5.68 8.42 3.40
N THR A 191 5.60 9.74 3.41
CA THR A 191 4.45 10.47 3.93
C THR A 191 3.97 11.53 2.95
N GLY A 192 2.74 11.99 3.15
CA GLY A 192 2.28 13.26 2.59
C GLY A 192 3.03 14.46 3.19
N PRO A 193 2.80 15.67 2.67
CA PRO A 193 3.57 16.87 3.07
C PRO A 193 3.09 17.50 4.37
N GLU A 194 1.96 17.07 4.92
CA GLU A 194 1.33 17.67 6.10
C GLU A 194 0.63 16.64 6.97
N PRO A 195 0.62 16.85 8.30
CA PRO A 195 -0.16 16.01 9.19
C PRO A 195 -1.64 16.38 9.13
N LEU A 196 -2.53 15.40 9.12
CA LEU A 196 -3.97 15.57 9.18
C LEU A 196 -4.58 14.60 10.20
N THR A 197 -5.54 15.09 10.99
CA THR A 197 -6.43 14.19 11.70
C THR A 197 -7.42 13.55 10.72
N LEU A 198 -8.00 12.41 11.11
CA LEU A 198 -9.05 11.80 10.29
C LEU A 198 -10.28 12.72 10.16
N ALA A 199 -10.57 13.53 11.19
CA ALA A 199 -11.62 14.55 11.12
C ALA A 199 -11.28 15.67 10.11
N GLN A 200 -10.05 16.18 10.12
CA GLN A 200 -9.59 17.18 9.15
C GLN A 200 -9.63 16.63 7.71
N SER A 201 -9.40 15.34 7.51
CA SER A 201 -9.54 14.74 6.18
C SER A 201 -10.95 14.89 5.60
N ALA A 202 -12.01 14.81 6.43
CA ALA A 202 -13.38 15.07 5.97
C ALA A 202 -13.58 16.53 5.52
N GLU A 203 -13.04 17.48 6.29
CA GLU A 203 -13.11 18.91 5.96
C GLU A 203 -12.40 19.20 4.63
N ARG A 204 -11.22 18.61 4.42
CA ARG A 204 -10.43 18.77 3.18
C ARG A 204 -11.16 18.18 1.97
N ILE A 205 -11.77 16.98 2.11
CA ILE A 205 -12.59 16.39 1.05
C ILE A 205 -13.75 17.34 0.70
N GLY A 206 -14.44 17.86 1.70
CA GLY A 206 -15.55 18.81 1.48
C GLY A 206 -15.11 20.09 0.77
N ALA A 207 -13.98 20.68 1.18
CA ALA A 207 -13.43 21.88 0.58
C ALA A 207 -13.05 21.68 -0.91
N VAL A 208 -12.38 20.57 -1.23
CA VAL A 208 -11.93 20.27 -2.61
C VAL A 208 -13.10 19.90 -3.53
N THR A 209 -14.06 19.13 -3.03
CA THR A 209 -15.20 18.66 -3.85
C THR A 209 -16.35 19.65 -3.95
N GLY A 210 -16.31 20.72 -3.15
CA GLY A 210 -17.38 21.72 -3.11
C GLY A 210 -18.67 21.24 -2.44
N LYS A 211 -18.66 20.07 -1.79
CA LYS A 211 -19.80 19.50 -1.05
C LYS A 211 -19.38 19.25 0.41
N PRO A 212 -20.12 19.74 1.40
CA PRO A 212 -19.78 19.50 2.80
C PRO A 212 -19.67 17.99 3.10
N VAL A 213 -18.57 17.60 3.75
CA VAL A 213 -18.39 16.24 4.27
C VAL A 213 -18.17 16.37 5.78
N THR A 214 -19.08 15.77 6.54
CA THR A 214 -19.04 15.79 7.99
C THR A 214 -18.31 14.55 8.48
N PHE A 215 -17.37 14.72 9.41
CA PHE A 215 -16.77 13.61 10.12
C PHE A 215 -17.73 13.08 11.20
N LEU A 216 -17.97 11.76 11.20
CA LEU A 216 -18.75 11.09 12.23
C LEU A 216 -17.85 10.10 12.96
N ALA A 217 -17.56 10.35 14.24
CA ALA A 217 -16.88 9.38 15.09
C ALA A 217 -17.78 8.19 15.35
N ALA A 218 -17.44 7.04 14.83
CA ALA A 218 -18.13 5.79 15.14
C ALA A 218 -17.58 5.15 16.42
N SER A 219 -18.39 4.38 17.12
CA SER A 219 -17.81 3.48 18.13
C SER A 219 -16.93 2.44 17.43
N PRO A 220 -15.82 1.95 18.08
CA PRO A 220 -15.00 0.88 17.51
C PRO A 220 -15.83 -0.35 17.10
N ALA A 221 -16.84 -0.72 17.91
CA ALA A 221 -17.69 -1.86 17.63
C ALA A 221 -18.59 -1.65 16.39
N ASP A 222 -19.21 -0.47 16.27
CA ASP A 222 -20.06 -0.16 15.11
C ASP A 222 -19.24 -0.07 13.82
N TRP A 223 -18.05 0.55 13.87
CA TRP A 223 -17.17 0.67 12.71
C TRP A 223 -16.71 -0.71 12.23
N ARG A 224 -16.28 -1.57 13.18
CA ARG A 224 -15.94 -2.98 12.89
C ARG A 224 -17.12 -3.71 12.25
N GLY A 225 -18.30 -3.56 12.83
CA GLY A 225 -19.54 -4.17 12.30
C GLY A 225 -19.83 -3.72 10.87
N GLY A 226 -19.64 -2.43 10.57
CA GLY A 226 -19.77 -1.88 9.22
C GLY A 226 -18.78 -2.47 8.22
N LEU A 227 -17.50 -2.64 8.60
CA LEU A 227 -16.48 -3.28 7.76
C LEU A 227 -16.85 -4.73 7.44
N VAL A 228 -17.27 -5.50 8.45
CA VAL A 228 -17.68 -6.90 8.26
C VAL A 228 -18.93 -6.99 7.37
N ALA A 229 -19.90 -6.09 7.55
CA ALA A 229 -21.12 -6.03 6.70
C ALA A 229 -20.76 -5.64 5.24
N ALA A 230 -19.68 -4.87 5.03
CA ALA A 230 -19.14 -4.55 3.71
C ALA A 230 -18.27 -5.67 3.09
N GLY A 231 -18.17 -6.84 3.76
CA GLY A 231 -17.43 -7.99 3.27
C GLY A 231 -15.96 -8.06 3.67
N ILE A 232 -15.48 -7.19 4.57
CA ILE A 232 -14.15 -7.28 5.13
C ILE A 232 -14.10 -8.42 6.15
N GLU A 233 -13.12 -9.30 6.02
CA GLU A 233 -12.93 -10.40 6.99
C GLU A 233 -12.75 -9.85 8.41
N GLY A 234 -13.31 -10.53 9.41
CA GLY A 234 -13.29 -10.10 10.81
C GLY A 234 -11.88 -9.80 11.32
N TRP A 235 -10.90 -10.62 10.95
CA TRP A 235 -9.49 -10.40 11.30
C TRP A 235 -8.95 -9.07 10.74
N ASN A 236 -9.24 -8.76 9.48
CA ASN A 236 -8.82 -7.50 8.86
C ASN A 236 -9.48 -6.29 9.54
N ALA A 237 -10.76 -6.42 9.91
CA ALA A 237 -11.47 -5.36 10.62
C ALA A 237 -10.85 -5.11 12.01
N ASP A 238 -10.47 -6.16 12.73
CA ASP A 238 -9.80 -6.07 14.03
C ASP A 238 -8.41 -5.43 13.88
N ALA A 239 -7.63 -5.87 12.91
CA ALA A 239 -6.30 -5.33 12.63
C ALA A 239 -6.32 -3.84 12.24
N LEU A 240 -7.32 -3.42 11.44
CA LEU A 240 -7.52 -2.00 11.10
C LEU A 240 -7.90 -1.16 12.33
N LEU A 241 -8.70 -1.72 13.26
CA LEU A 241 -9.00 -1.03 14.52
C LEU A 241 -7.76 -0.83 15.37
N GLU A 242 -6.94 -1.88 15.56
CA GLU A 242 -5.68 -1.78 16.29
C GLU A 242 -4.75 -0.72 15.68
N LEU A 243 -4.67 -0.68 14.35
CA LEU A 243 -3.85 0.29 13.63
C LEU A 243 -4.33 1.73 13.88
N LEU A 244 -5.63 1.99 13.75
CA LEU A 244 -6.21 3.31 14.00
C LEU A 244 -6.08 3.73 15.46
N GLU A 245 -6.24 2.80 16.40
CA GLU A 245 -5.98 3.05 17.82
C GLU A 245 -4.49 3.40 18.07
N GLY A 246 -3.58 2.71 17.37
CA GLY A 246 -2.16 3.06 17.39
C GLY A 246 -1.91 4.47 16.89
N TYR A 247 -2.53 4.87 15.79
CA TYR A 247 -2.41 6.24 15.26
C TYR A 247 -3.00 7.29 16.21
N SER A 248 -4.09 7.00 16.93
CA SER A 248 -4.65 7.93 17.91
C SER A 248 -3.72 8.19 19.11
N ARG A 249 -2.79 7.26 19.37
CA ARG A 249 -1.77 7.39 20.42
C ARG A 249 -0.43 7.94 19.91
N ARG A 250 -0.31 8.18 18.61
CA ARG A 250 0.92 8.72 18.00
C ARG A 250 1.22 10.11 18.55
N THR A 251 2.48 10.33 18.92
CA THR A 251 3.00 11.62 19.36
C THR A 251 4.07 12.12 18.39
N GLY A 252 4.19 13.45 18.28
CA GLY A 252 5.17 14.08 17.40
C GLY A 252 4.69 14.26 15.96
N ASP A 253 5.56 14.83 15.13
CA ASP A 253 5.28 15.07 13.72
C ASP A 253 5.46 13.78 12.91
N PRO A 254 4.43 13.29 12.23
CA PRO A 254 4.54 12.11 11.37
C PRO A 254 5.23 12.38 10.04
N VAL A 255 5.40 13.63 9.61
CA VAL A 255 5.94 13.98 8.29
C VAL A 255 7.41 13.55 8.15
N ARG A 256 7.75 12.98 7.00
CA ARG A 256 9.09 12.50 6.63
C ARG A 256 9.45 13.00 5.24
N SER A 257 10.74 13.03 4.95
CA SER A 257 11.29 13.56 3.71
C SER A 257 11.50 12.49 2.61
N GLY A 258 11.11 11.23 2.82
CA GLY A 258 11.44 10.15 1.88
C GLY A 258 10.93 10.37 0.45
N VAL A 259 9.75 10.95 0.27
CA VAL A 259 9.26 11.29 -1.09
C VAL A 259 10.09 12.38 -1.73
N PRO A 260 10.30 13.57 -1.12
CA PRO A 260 11.13 14.61 -1.73
C PRO A 260 12.60 14.20 -1.89
N ASP A 261 13.15 13.42 -0.97
CA ASP A 261 14.54 12.99 -1.03
C ASP A 261 14.81 12.06 -2.24
N VAL A 262 13.84 11.20 -2.55
CA VAL A 262 13.97 10.26 -3.67
C VAL A 262 13.55 10.88 -5.00
N LEU A 263 12.41 11.60 -5.02
CA LEU A 263 11.82 12.10 -6.27
C LEU A 263 12.25 13.51 -6.67
N GLY A 264 12.98 14.23 -5.79
CA GLY A 264 13.43 15.60 -6.05
C GLY A 264 12.29 16.63 -6.18
N ARG A 265 11.09 16.29 -5.70
CA ARG A 265 9.90 17.13 -5.69
C ARG A 265 9.11 16.93 -4.40
N PRO A 266 8.26 17.92 -3.99
CA PRO A 266 7.36 17.71 -2.87
C PRO A 266 6.46 16.50 -3.06
N ALA A 267 6.07 15.86 -1.96
CA ALA A 267 5.01 14.86 -1.97
C ALA A 267 3.69 15.51 -2.38
N ARG A 268 2.82 14.76 -3.05
CA ARG A 268 1.47 15.20 -3.38
C ARG A 268 0.67 15.41 -2.10
N SER A 269 -0.09 16.51 -2.04
CA SER A 269 -0.96 16.79 -0.91
C SER A 269 -2.20 15.90 -0.94
N PHE A 270 -2.85 15.77 0.22
CA PHE A 270 -4.15 15.08 0.31
C PHE A 270 -5.19 15.73 -0.61
N ASP A 271 -5.20 17.06 -0.72
CA ASP A 271 -6.10 17.79 -1.61
C ASP A 271 -5.88 17.46 -3.09
N GLN A 272 -4.61 17.32 -3.52
CA GLN A 272 -4.30 16.90 -4.89
C GLN A 272 -4.83 15.49 -5.15
N TRP A 273 -4.65 14.57 -4.19
CA TRP A 273 -5.22 13.23 -4.32
C TRP A 273 -6.77 13.27 -4.37
N VAL A 274 -7.41 14.07 -3.52
CA VAL A 274 -8.87 14.23 -3.54
C VAL A 274 -9.35 14.74 -4.90
N ALA A 275 -8.70 15.76 -5.44
CA ALA A 275 -9.08 16.35 -6.74
C ALA A 275 -8.90 15.35 -7.90
N ASP A 276 -7.76 14.64 -7.91
CA ASP A 276 -7.36 13.82 -9.05
C ASP A 276 -8.00 12.42 -9.02
N GLU A 277 -8.14 11.81 -7.83
CA GLU A 277 -8.50 10.40 -7.69
C GLU A 277 -9.88 10.21 -7.03
N LEU A 278 -10.23 10.97 -5.99
CA LEU A 278 -11.49 10.77 -5.27
C LEU A 278 -12.66 11.48 -5.96
N ALA A 279 -12.50 12.73 -6.36
CA ALA A 279 -13.59 13.52 -6.95
C ALA A 279 -14.19 12.85 -8.20
N PRO A 280 -13.43 12.28 -9.14
CA PRO A 280 -13.99 11.49 -10.24
C PRO A 280 -14.89 10.35 -9.77
N LEU A 281 -14.49 9.60 -8.74
CA LEU A 281 -15.27 8.49 -8.19
C LEU A 281 -16.59 8.94 -7.56
N LEU A 282 -16.65 10.16 -7.04
CA LEU A 282 -17.89 10.72 -6.48
C LEU A 282 -18.92 11.08 -7.55
N HIS A 283 -18.47 11.34 -8.78
CA HIS A 283 -19.32 11.68 -9.94
C HIS A 283 -19.82 10.43 -10.70
N GLU A 284 -19.17 9.28 -10.55
CA GLU A 284 -19.63 8.04 -11.17
C GLU A 284 -20.97 7.57 -10.57
N THR A 285 -21.96 7.30 -11.41
CA THR A 285 -23.25 6.77 -10.96
C THR A 285 -23.13 5.30 -10.58
N VAL A 286 -23.86 4.87 -9.54
CA VAL A 286 -23.85 3.49 -8.99
C VAL A 286 -24.15 2.41 -10.07
N SER A 287 -24.72 2.77 -11.20
CA SER A 287 -25.04 1.83 -12.29
C SER A 287 -23.83 1.33 -13.09
N SER A 288 -22.71 2.06 -13.10
CA SER A 288 -21.52 1.69 -13.88
C SER A 288 -20.60 0.65 -13.19
N ARG A 289 -20.75 0.45 -11.86
CA ARG A 289 -19.89 -0.46 -11.08
C ARG A 289 -20.32 -1.94 -11.08
N ARG A 290 -21.50 -2.27 -11.59
CA ARG A 290 -21.99 -3.66 -11.64
C ARG A 290 -21.61 -4.40 -12.94
N SER A 291 -20.93 -3.75 -13.86
CA SER A 291 -20.59 -4.27 -15.20
C SER A 291 -19.07 -4.27 -15.50
N SER A 292 -18.23 -4.06 -14.53
CA SER A 292 -16.75 -4.18 -14.60
C SER A 292 -16.25 -5.17 -13.51
#